data_a3fa678dd5497eae4243eb503331b615
#
_entry.id   a3fa678dd5497eae4243eb503331b615
#
_cell.length_a   1.000
_cell.length_b   1.000
_cell.length_c   1.000
_cell.angle_alpha   90.00
_cell.angle_beta   90.00
_cell.angle_gamma   90.00
#
_symmetry.space_group_name_H-M   'P 1'
#
loop_
_entity.id
_entity.type
_entity.pdbx_description
1 polymer ?
#
loop_
_entity_poly.entity_id
_entity_poly.type
_entity_poly.pdbx_seq_one_letter_code
_entity_poly.pdbx_strand_id
1 'polypeptide(L)'
;MNSSLMFFVESMLFGNLHFTVTSARRTAEQNEAAGGVSNSQHLIGEAIDIKPYGSTTYNRLVEFIYAFADTCYTFDQLILYSNFIHISFGSRNRHQVIDKRK
;
A
#
# COMPACT_ATOMS: atom_id res chain seq x y z
N MET A 1 3.71 -7.90 -8.02
CA MET A 1 3.17 -7.94 -6.64
C MET A 1 3.28 -9.36 -6.07
N ASN A 2 3.60 -9.49 -4.79
CA ASN A 2 3.54 -10.79 -4.15
C ASN A 2 2.08 -11.19 -3.89
N SER A 3 1.84 -12.45 -3.53
CA SER A 3 0.48 -12.98 -3.39
C SER A 3 -0.30 -12.33 -2.24
N SER A 4 0.36 -11.95 -1.16
CA SER A 4 -0.29 -11.26 -0.03
C SER A 4 -0.82 -9.90 -0.45
N LEU A 5 -0.01 -9.15 -1.19
CA LEU A 5 -0.40 -7.84 -1.69
C LEU A 5 -1.54 -7.96 -2.71
N MET A 6 -1.47 -8.96 -3.59
CA MET A 6 -2.54 -9.21 -4.56
C MET A 6 -3.86 -9.55 -3.88
N PHE A 7 -3.83 -10.36 -2.84
CA PHE A 7 -5.02 -10.69 -2.07
C PHE A 7 -5.64 -9.45 -1.42
N PHE A 8 -4.79 -8.57 -0.87
CA PHE A 8 -5.25 -7.31 -0.29
C PHE A 8 -5.94 -6.44 -1.35
N VAL A 9 -5.32 -6.28 -2.52
CA VAL A 9 -5.90 -5.48 -3.61
C VAL A 9 -7.24 -6.05 -4.07
N GLU A 10 -7.33 -7.37 -4.24
CA GLU A 10 -8.58 -8.03 -4.62
C GLU A 10 -9.66 -7.84 -3.57
N SER A 11 -9.30 -7.88 -2.29
CA SER A 11 -10.24 -7.68 -1.19
C SER A 11 -10.82 -6.26 -1.22
N MET A 12 -10.00 -5.25 -1.55
CA MET A 12 -10.49 -3.89 -1.72
C MET A 12 -11.50 -3.79 -2.87
N LEU A 13 -11.23 -4.47 -3.98
CA LEU A 13 -12.14 -4.49 -5.12
C LEU A 13 -13.47 -5.17 -4.76
N PHE A 14 -13.44 -6.27 -4.03
CA PHE A 14 -14.65 -6.91 -3.55
C PHE A 14 -15.45 -6.02 -2.62
N GLY A 15 -14.79 -5.13 -1.89
CA GLY A 15 -15.45 -4.15 -1.02
C GLY A 15 -15.99 -2.93 -1.75
N ASN A 16 -15.94 -2.91 -3.09
CA ASN A 16 -16.37 -1.80 -3.93
C ASN A 16 -15.62 -0.48 -3.64
N LEU A 17 -14.36 -0.60 -3.24
CA LEU A 17 -13.52 0.57 -3.02
C LEU A 17 -12.94 1.04 -4.36
N HIS A 18 -12.96 2.35 -4.58
CA HIS A 18 -12.41 2.96 -5.80
C HIS A 18 -11.05 3.56 -5.48
N PHE A 19 -10.01 2.99 -6.07
CA PHE A 19 -8.63 3.43 -5.84
C PHE A 19 -7.80 3.24 -7.10
N THR A 20 -6.74 4.03 -7.19
CA THR A 20 -5.76 3.93 -8.27
C THR A 20 -4.42 3.51 -7.67
N VAL A 21 -3.75 2.56 -8.30
CA VAL A 21 -2.37 2.21 -7.95
C VAL A 21 -1.48 3.20 -8.69
N THR A 22 -0.85 4.10 -7.93
CA THR A 22 0.02 5.14 -8.52
C THR A 22 1.46 4.69 -8.65
N SER A 23 1.87 3.68 -7.88
CA SER A 23 3.18 3.07 -7.95
C SER A 23 3.07 1.64 -7.46
N ALA A 24 3.77 0.73 -8.13
CA ALA A 24 3.82 -0.67 -7.75
C ALA A 24 5.29 -1.12 -7.82
N ARG A 25 5.57 -2.29 -8.39
CA ARG A 25 6.94 -2.74 -8.56
C ARG A 25 7.69 -1.81 -9.52
N ARG A 26 8.87 -1.34 -9.10
CA ARG A 26 9.73 -0.47 -9.90
C ARG A 26 11.00 -1.19 -10.31
N THR A 27 11.56 -0.82 -11.48
CA THR A 27 12.92 -1.21 -11.85
C THR A 27 13.91 -0.42 -10.99
N ALA A 28 15.17 -0.86 -10.95
CA ALA A 28 16.22 -0.14 -10.23
C ALA A 28 16.35 1.30 -10.71
N GLU A 29 16.28 1.53 -12.03
CA GLU A 29 16.36 2.86 -12.62
C GLU A 29 15.19 3.73 -12.21
N GLN A 30 13.97 3.19 -12.25
CA GLN A 30 12.78 3.94 -11.85
C GLN A 30 12.81 4.29 -10.37
N ASN A 31 13.31 3.38 -9.54
CA ASN A 31 13.42 3.62 -8.11
C ASN A 31 14.42 4.75 -7.83
N GLU A 32 15.55 4.76 -8.51
CA GLU A 32 16.58 5.78 -8.38
C GLU A 32 16.04 7.15 -8.82
N ALA A 33 15.37 7.19 -9.97
CA ALA A 33 14.76 8.42 -10.48
C ALA A 33 13.69 8.98 -9.55
N ALA A 34 13.00 8.11 -8.81
CA ALA A 34 11.98 8.52 -7.83
C ALA A 34 12.58 8.88 -6.46
N GLY A 35 13.91 8.78 -6.29
CA GLY A 35 14.58 9.04 -5.03
C GLY A 35 14.47 7.89 -4.03
N GLY A 36 14.15 6.69 -4.49
CA GLY A 36 14.04 5.51 -3.63
C GLY A 36 15.38 4.91 -3.28
N VAL A 37 15.42 4.08 -2.25
CA VAL A 37 16.61 3.36 -1.82
C VAL A 37 16.73 2.03 -2.56
N SER A 38 17.95 1.51 -2.66
CA SER A 38 18.23 0.31 -3.44
C SER A 38 17.53 -0.95 -2.92
N ASN A 39 17.14 -0.99 -1.65
CA ASN A 39 16.44 -2.11 -1.03
C ASN A 39 14.95 -1.82 -0.81
N SER A 40 14.38 -0.91 -1.58
CA SER A 40 12.97 -0.55 -1.49
C SER A 40 12.08 -1.78 -1.72
N GLN A 41 10.99 -1.88 -0.94
CA GLN A 41 9.99 -2.94 -1.10
C GLN A 41 9.29 -2.89 -2.45
N HIS A 42 9.24 -1.72 -3.10
CA HIS A 42 8.72 -1.60 -4.47
C HIS A 42 9.55 -2.42 -5.47
N LEU A 43 10.87 -2.51 -5.27
CA LEU A 43 11.76 -3.26 -6.17
C LEU A 43 11.45 -4.76 -6.16
N ILE A 44 11.04 -5.29 -5.02
CA ILE A 44 10.76 -6.73 -4.88
C ILE A 44 9.26 -7.05 -4.93
N GLY A 45 8.44 -6.07 -5.30
CA GLY A 45 7.02 -6.29 -5.50
C GLY A 45 6.20 -6.49 -4.22
N GLU A 46 6.70 -6.02 -3.08
CA GLU A 46 6.02 -6.13 -1.79
C GLU A 46 5.16 -4.92 -1.45
N ALA A 47 5.25 -3.85 -2.22
CA ALA A 47 4.61 -2.57 -1.87
C ALA A 47 3.88 -1.94 -3.05
N ILE A 48 2.82 -1.22 -2.73
CA ILE A 48 2.13 -0.33 -3.69
C ILE A 48 1.82 1.00 -3.01
N ASP A 49 1.66 2.02 -3.85
CA ASP A 49 1.09 3.31 -3.45
C ASP A 49 -0.29 3.40 -4.07
N ILE A 50 -1.30 3.72 -3.26
CA ILE A 50 -2.69 3.80 -3.69
C ILE A 50 -3.27 5.17 -3.37
N LYS A 51 -4.23 5.58 -4.19
CA LYS A 51 -4.91 6.86 -4.07
C LYS A 51 -6.41 6.65 -4.28
N PRO A 52 -7.27 7.19 -3.40
CA PRO A 52 -8.71 7.05 -3.57
C PRO A 52 -9.23 7.93 -4.71
N TYR A 53 -10.35 7.53 -5.31
CA TYR A 53 -11.05 8.37 -6.27
C TYR A 53 -12.55 8.13 -6.17
N GLY A 54 -13.32 8.98 -6.86
CA GLY A 54 -14.77 8.85 -6.89
C GLY A 54 -15.39 9.01 -5.51
N SER A 55 -16.27 8.09 -5.17
CA SER A 55 -16.99 8.12 -3.89
C SER A 55 -16.19 7.55 -2.72
N THR A 56 -15.02 6.97 -2.98
CA THR A 56 -14.15 6.43 -1.93
C THR A 56 -13.27 7.53 -1.36
N THR A 57 -13.35 7.72 -0.05
CA THR A 57 -12.53 8.72 0.64
C THR A 57 -11.22 8.11 1.13
N TYR A 58 -10.25 8.98 1.44
CA TYR A 58 -9.00 8.56 2.04
C TYR A 58 -9.24 7.79 3.35
N ASN A 59 -10.11 8.32 4.20
CA ASN A 59 -10.42 7.68 5.49
C ASN A 59 -11.06 6.30 5.30
N ARG A 60 -11.87 6.12 4.26
CA ARG A 60 -12.48 4.82 3.96
C ARG A 60 -11.42 3.78 3.61
N LEU A 61 -10.38 4.18 2.86
CA LEU A 61 -9.26 3.28 2.57
C LEU A 61 -8.50 2.92 3.84
N VAL A 62 -8.24 3.90 4.70
CA VAL A 62 -7.54 3.66 5.98
C VAL A 62 -8.34 2.69 6.85
N GLU A 63 -9.65 2.89 6.96
CA GLU A 63 -10.53 2.00 7.73
C GLU A 63 -10.47 0.56 7.20
N PHE A 64 -10.50 0.40 5.88
CA PHE A 64 -10.42 -0.92 5.28
C PHE A 64 -9.08 -1.60 5.58
N ILE A 65 -7.98 -0.85 5.51
CA ILE A 65 -6.64 -1.38 5.77
C ILE A 65 -6.56 -1.93 7.20
N TYR A 66 -7.05 -1.18 8.19
CA TYR A 66 -7.04 -1.64 9.57
C TYR A 66 -7.97 -2.83 9.79
N ALA A 67 -9.15 -2.83 9.18
CA ALA A 67 -10.07 -3.96 9.27
C ALA A 67 -9.45 -5.22 8.66
N PHE A 68 -8.76 -5.08 7.54
CA PHE A 68 -8.07 -6.19 6.89
C PHE A 68 -6.95 -6.73 7.78
N ALA A 69 -6.18 -5.84 8.40
CA ALA A 69 -5.11 -6.24 9.31
C ALA A 69 -5.63 -7.01 10.53
N ASP A 70 -6.82 -6.66 11.01
CA ASP A 70 -7.43 -7.33 12.17
C ASP A 70 -8.06 -8.68 11.82
N THR A 71 -8.57 -8.84 10.60
CA THR A 71 -9.37 -10.01 10.22
C THR A 71 -8.63 -11.02 9.36
N CYS A 72 -7.59 -10.63 8.65
CA CYS A 72 -6.82 -11.50 7.77
C CYS A 72 -5.38 -11.61 8.22
N TYR A 73 -4.55 -10.65 7.82
CA TYR A 73 -3.16 -10.56 8.25
C TYR A 73 -2.70 -9.11 8.14
N THR A 74 -1.74 -8.76 8.97
CA THR A 74 -1.28 -7.37 9.03
C THR A 74 -0.29 -7.05 7.91
N PHE A 75 -0.17 -5.75 7.64
CA PHE A 75 0.82 -5.21 6.72
C PHE A 75 2.21 -5.16 7.38
N ASP A 76 3.25 -5.06 6.54
CA ASP A 76 4.60 -4.80 7.04
C ASP A 76 4.72 -3.32 7.39
N GLN A 77 4.42 -2.43 6.43
CA GLN A 77 4.55 -1.00 6.63
C GLN A 77 3.36 -0.28 6.00
N LEU A 78 2.80 0.65 6.73
CA LEU A 78 1.73 1.54 6.25
C LEU A 78 2.22 2.97 6.45
N ILE A 79 2.35 3.72 5.36
CA ILE A 79 2.74 5.12 5.42
C ILE A 79 1.60 5.96 4.87
N LEU A 80 1.08 6.85 5.71
CA LEU A 80 -0.03 7.71 5.36
C LEU A 80 0.50 9.07 4.92
N TYR A 81 0.48 9.31 3.61
CA TYR A 81 0.81 10.61 3.03
C TYR A 81 -0.46 11.44 2.88
N SER A 82 -0.32 12.72 2.59
CA SER A 82 -1.48 13.62 2.56
C SER A 82 -2.50 13.29 1.46
N ASN A 83 -2.05 12.72 0.35
CA ASN A 83 -2.93 12.43 -0.80
C ASN A 83 -2.80 11.02 -1.36
N PHE A 84 -1.99 10.16 -0.74
CA PHE A 84 -1.90 8.75 -1.13
C PHE A 84 -1.42 7.92 0.06
N ILE A 85 -1.47 6.59 -0.10
CA ILE A 85 -1.11 5.64 0.95
C ILE A 85 -0.09 4.67 0.39
N HIS A 86 1.01 4.48 1.11
CA HIS A 86 1.99 3.42 0.83
C HIS A 86 1.66 2.24 1.74
N ILE A 87 1.52 1.05 1.17
CA ILE A 87 1.29 -0.17 1.95
C ILE A 87 2.12 -1.30 1.40
N SER A 88 2.70 -2.09 2.31
CA SER A 88 3.52 -3.23 1.96
C SER A 88 3.14 -4.46 2.77
N PHE A 89 3.35 -5.62 2.17
CA PHE A 89 3.22 -6.92 2.81
C PHE A 89 4.46 -7.73 2.45
N GLY A 90 5.05 -8.38 3.41
CA GLY A 90 6.25 -9.17 3.18
C GLY A 90 6.40 -10.23 4.25
N SER A 91 7.60 -10.77 4.37
CA SER A 91 7.89 -11.80 5.36
C SER A 91 7.92 -11.26 6.78
N ARG A 92 8.17 -9.96 6.95
CA ARG A 92 8.29 -9.35 8.28
C ARG A 92 6.96 -8.95 8.88
N ASN A 93 6.09 -8.30 8.10
CA ASN A 93 4.76 -7.81 8.51
C ASN A 93 4.75 -7.17 9.91
N ARG A 94 5.57 -6.14 10.04
CA ARG A 94 5.87 -5.50 11.34
C ARG A 94 4.73 -4.68 11.93
N HIS A 95 3.66 -4.45 11.17
CA HIS A 95 2.56 -3.54 11.53
C HIS A 95 3.09 -2.13 11.86
N GLN A 96 4.05 -1.66 11.07
CA GLN A 96 4.64 -0.35 11.26
C GLN A 96 3.79 0.71 10.59
N VAL A 97 3.35 1.70 11.37
CA VAL A 97 2.53 2.81 10.86
C VAL A 97 3.33 4.10 10.97
N ILE A 98 3.45 4.82 9.86
CA ILE A 98 4.11 6.13 9.82
C ILE A 98 3.11 7.11 9.24
N ASP A 99 2.76 8.14 9.99
CA ASP A 99 1.81 9.15 9.56
C ASP A 99 2.57 10.41 9.12
N LYS A 100 2.53 10.70 7.83
CA LYS A 100 3.16 11.87 7.22
C LYS A 100 2.14 12.86 6.66
N ARG A 101 0.88 12.75 7.08
CA ARG A 101 -0.16 13.69 6.66
C ARG A 101 0.04 15.04 7.36
N LYS A 102 -0.10 16.10 6.60
CA LYS A 102 0.01 17.47 7.12
C LYS A 102 -1.18 18.28 6.69
#